data_36c0cd6be728138b80add50d7860a596
#
_entry.id   36c0cd6be728138b80add50d7860a596
#
_cell.length_a   1.000
_cell.length_b   1.000
_cell.length_c   1.000
_cell.angle_alpha   90.00
_cell.angle_beta   90.00
_cell.angle_gamma   90.00
#
_symmetry.space_group_name_H-M   'P 1'
#
loop_
_entity.id
_entity.type
_entity.pdbx_description
1 polymer ?
#
loop_
_entity_poly.entity_id
_entity_poly.type
_entity_poly.pdbx_seq_one_letter_code
_entity_poly.pdbx_strand_id
1 'polypeptide(L)'
;MVFPPRTLSVRLSLKVILAMASLLTIALLIMFHFSRKAVKQEALQKAEQTLEAMVQHIDNILLSVEQSAGNIYLHMIEHLDQPDMMQVYARKLVETNPYVAGCAISFEPYYYKDQYFMAYIHRTDGGELLSGSSPIIQAETFGNRPYNEQVWYTLPMHTGRPCWINPMRGSDAEGEAITSFCIPISGVNSEERVGVLGVDVSIALLSKVVLAAKPSPNSYCTLLGSDGSYIIHPDSTKLLHETVFTQTEHGVDPSVRDAAEAMLSGKTGYQYFRLNGVDSYVFYKPFKRSAVPGRSMEDLGWSVGIVYPEDDIFGDYNRLLYIVLAIAVVGLLLLLILSHAVIHRRLLPLRMLARSAQRIADGHYDEPIPDSRQQDEVGRLQNHFKNMQQSLAVQVGELQRSTAELNEQGEILHAAYEQAKEADRVKTAFLHNMTNQMTKPMAAISADVEKLTAGPLTAVVDDIQQQGEAITELLDNLLEDSQSSNSK
;
A
#
# COMPACT_ATOMS: atom_id res chain seq x y z
N MET A 1 38.95 -21.28 6.23
CA MET A 1 38.61 -21.41 4.80
C MET A 1 39.27 -20.26 4.05
N VAL A 2 40.37 -20.54 3.35
CA VAL A 2 41.07 -19.55 2.51
C VAL A 2 40.30 -19.45 1.20
N PHE A 3 39.59 -18.37 1.00
CA PHE A 3 38.93 -18.09 -0.27
C PHE A 3 40.01 -17.93 -1.36
N PRO A 4 39.91 -18.63 -2.48
CA PRO A 4 40.87 -18.48 -3.58
C PRO A 4 40.85 -16.99 -4.04
N PRO A 5 42.03 -16.49 -4.54
CA PRO A 5 42.13 -15.09 -4.94
C PRO A 5 41.05 -14.74 -5.98
N ARG A 6 40.09 -13.89 -5.60
CA ARG A 6 38.98 -13.48 -6.47
C ARG A 6 39.56 -12.87 -7.75
N THR A 7 39.31 -13.52 -8.86
CA THR A 7 39.75 -13.02 -10.18
C THR A 7 39.17 -11.65 -10.46
N LEU A 8 39.87 -10.81 -11.21
CA LEU A 8 39.43 -9.44 -11.57
C LEU A 8 38.01 -9.41 -12.12
N SER A 9 37.60 -10.41 -12.91
CA SER A 9 36.27 -10.57 -13.46
C SER A 9 35.19 -10.68 -12.36
N VAL A 10 35.44 -11.47 -11.32
CA VAL A 10 34.49 -11.64 -10.20
C VAL A 10 34.36 -10.38 -9.39
N ARG A 11 35.47 -9.67 -9.15
CA ARG A 11 35.42 -8.39 -8.41
C ARG A 11 34.65 -7.31 -9.18
N LEU A 12 34.85 -7.23 -10.49
CA LEU A 12 34.16 -6.24 -11.34
C LEU A 12 32.67 -6.55 -11.43
N SER A 13 32.29 -7.82 -11.68
CA SER A 13 30.90 -8.25 -11.70
C SER A 13 30.21 -7.93 -10.38
N LEU A 14 30.85 -8.23 -9.25
CA LEU A 14 30.28 -7.98 -7.94
C LEU A 14 30.03 -6.47 -7.67
N LYS A 15 30.97 -5.60 -8.09
CA LYS A 15 30.82 -4.14 -7.92
C LYS A 15 29.67 -3.59 -8.76
N VAL A 16 29.55 -4.02 -10.01
CA VAL A 16 28.45 -3.60 -10.90
C VAL A 16 27.11 -4.05 -10.34
N ILE A 17 27.02 -5.29 -9.87
CA ILE A 17 25.79 -5.82 -9.29
C ILE A 17 25.42 -5.11 -8.00
N LEU A 18 26.41 -4.82 -7.13
CA LEU A 18 26.17 -4.09 -5.88
C LEU A 18 25.62 -2.68 -6.17
N ALA A 19 26.17 -1.99 -7.16
CA ALA A 19 25.68 -0.68 -7.59
C ALA A 19 24.25 -0.76 -8.14
N MET A 20 23.96 -1.74 -9.00
CA MET A 20 22.61 -1.97 -9.54
C MET A 20 21.63 -2.37 -8.44
N ALA A 21 22.02 -3.26 -7.52
CA ALA A 21 21.20 -3.66 -6.40
C ALA A 21 20.87 -2.50 -5.46
N SER A 22 21.84 -1.63 -5.15
CA SER A 22 21.62 -0.45 -4.31
C SER A 22 20.64 0.53 -4.97
N LEU A 23 20.79 0.80 -6.26
CA LEU A 23 19.91 1.68 -7.01
C LEU A 23 18.48 1.11 -7.09
N LEU A 24 18.36 -0.18 -7.36
CA LEU A 24 17.07 -0.89 -7.39
C LEU A 24 16.40 -0.84 -6.01
N THR A 25 17.17 -1.09 -4.94
CA THR A 25 16.64 -1.06 -3.56
C THR A 25 16.12 0.34 -3.21
N ILE A 26 16.87 1.39 -3.53
CA ILE A 26 16.44 2.78 -3.29
C ILE A 26 15.16 3.08 -4.09
N ALA A 27 15.11 2.71 -5.37
CA ALA A 27 13.94 2.93 -6.22
C ALA A 27 12.70 2.19 -5.67
N LEU A 28 12.86 0.93 -5.25
CA LEU A 28 11.78 0.15 -4.64
C LEU A 28 11.31 0.76 -3.32
N LEU A 29 12.22 1.19 -2.44
CA LEU A 29 11.86 1.84 -1.18
C LEU A 29 11.04 3.12 -1.40
N ILE A 30 11.47 3.97 -2.34
CA ILE A 30 10.72 5.18 -2.72
C ILE A 30 9.35 4.81 -3.27
N MET A 31 9.29 3.89 -4.23
CA MET A 31 8.03 3.44 -4.83
C MET A 31 7.07 2.88 -3.77
N PHE A 32 7.56 2.03 -2.87
CA PHE A 32 6.73 1.44 -1.82
C PHE A 32 6.22 2.47 -0.82
N HIS A 33 7.06 3.43 -0.44
CA HIS A 33 6.63 4.49 0.47
C HIS A 33 5.48 5.31 -0.14
N PHE A 34 5.63 5.76 -1.39
CA PHE A 34 4.60 6.54 -2.07
C PHE A 34 3.35 5.73 -2.39
N SER A 35 3.50 4.48 -2.84
CA SER A 35 2.38 3.60 -3.17
C SER A 35 1.55 3.27 -1.93
N ARG A 36 2.18 2.93 -0.79
CA ARG A 36 1.46 2.69 0.46
C ARG A 36 0.67 3.91 0.93
N LYS A 37 1.26 5.10 0.77
CA LYS A 37 0.57 6.36 1.09
C LYS A 37 -0.63 6.60 0.17
N ALA A 38 -0.48 6.33 -1.13
CA ALA A 38 -1.55 6.47 -2.12
C ALA A 38 -2.72 5.52 -1.83
N VAL A 39 -2.44 4.24 -1.57
CA VAL A 39 -3.46 3.23 -1.20
C VAL A 39 -4.20 3.63 0.06
N LYS A 40 -3.48 4.13 1.08
CA LYS A 40 -4.12 4.63 2.30
C LYS A 40 -5.02 5.84 2.03
N GLN A 41 -4.59 6.77 1.18
CA GLN A 41 -5.41 7.93 0.81
C GLN A 41 -6.66 7.54 0.02
N GLU A 42 -6.54 6.59 -0.89
CA GLU A 42 -7.68 6.05 -1.65
C GLU A 42 -8.70 5.38 -0.72
N ALA A 43 -8.24 4.53 0.22
CA ALA A 43 -9.10 3.91 1.21
C ALA A 43 -9.80 4.94 2.10
N LEU A 44 -9.09 5.99 2.54
CA LEU A 44 -9.64 7.14 3.27
C LEU A 44 -10.74 7.84 2.48
N GLN A 45 -10.47 8.19 1.24
CA GLN A 45 -11.43 8.88 0.37
C GLN A 45 -12.68 8.02 0.12
N LYS A 46 -12.49 6.72 -0.15
CA LYS A 46 -13.60 5.78 -0.35
C LYS A 46 -14.45 5.62 0.91
N ALA A 47 -13.80 5.51 2.08
CA ALA A 47 -14.49 5.44 3.36
C ALA A 47 -15.27 6.72 3.66
N GLU A 48 -14.70 7.90 3.41
CA GLU A 48 -15.37 9.20 3.60
C GLU A 48 -16.59 9.35 2.68
N GLN A 49 -16.46 8.99 1.41
CA GLN A 49 -17.59 8.99 0.46
C GLN A 49 -18.70 8.04 0.91
N THR A 50 -18.33 6.85 1.40
CA THR A 50 -19.30 5.87 1.89
C THR A 50 -19.98 6.38 3.16
N LEU A 51 -19.24 6.97 4.11
CA LEU A 51 -19.81 7.58 5.32
C LEU A 51 -20.78 8.70 4.98
N GLU A 52 -20.42 9.58 4.04
CA GLU A 52 -21.29 10.66 3.59
C GLU A 52 -22.58 10.13 2.98
N ALA A 53 -22.48 9.15 2.07
CA ALA A 53 -23.64 8.50 1.46
C ALA A 53 -24.54 7.83 2.52
N MET A 54 -23.96 7.19 3.53
CA MET A 54 -24.70 6.58 4.64
C MET A 54 -25.46 7.62 5.46
N VAL A 55 -24.77 8.70 5.87
CA VAL A 55 -25.39 9.80 6.62
C VAL A 55 -26.56 10.37 5.83
N GLN A 56 -26.37 10.67 4.55
CA GLN A 56 -27.42 11.20 3.68
C GLN A 56 -28.58 10.22 3.52
N HIS A 57 -28.29 8.93 3.38
CA HIS A 57 -29.34 7.93 3.18
C HIS A 57 -30.18 7.74 4.44
N ILE A 58 -29.55 7.64 5.61
CA ILE A 58 -30.24 7.59 6.90
C ILE A 58 -31.08 8.87 7.07
N ASP A 59 -30.49 10.05 6.82
CA ASP A 59 -31.16 11.31 6.97
C ASP A 59 -32.39 11.44 6.05
N ASN A 60 -32.29 10.98 4.81
CA ASN A 60 -33.42 10.94 3.87
C ASN A 60 -34.56 10.04 4.35
N ILE A 61 -34.24 8.89 4.97
CA ILE A 61 -35.26 8.03 5.58
C ILE A 61 -35.95 8.76 6.72
N LEU A 62 -35.19 9.33 7.67
CA LEU A 62 -35.74 10.07 8.79
C LEU A 62 -36.57 11.25 8.32
N LEU A 63 -36.08 12.01 7.34
CA LEU A 63 -36.84 13.15 6.76
C LEU A 63 -38.14 12.71 6.10
N SER A 64 -38.12 11.58 5.36
CA SER A 64 -39.35 11.02 4.76
C SER A 64 -40.40 10.67 5.81
N VAL A 65 -39.95 10.08 6.93
CA VAL A 65 -40.84 9.78 8.07
C VAL A 65 -41.40 11.03 8.72
N GLU A 66 -40.53 12.03 9.00
CA GLU A 66 -40.92 13.32 9.57
C GLU A 66 -41.97 14.04 8.71
N GLN A 67 -41.75 14.05 7.37
CA GLN A 67 -42.69 14.69 6.43
C GLN A 67 -44.03 13.94 6.37
N SER A 68 -43.98 12.59 6.34
CA SER A 68 -45.21 11.79 6.32
C SER A 68 -46.00 11.96 7.62
N ALA A 69 -45.30 11.98 8.75
CA ALA A 69 -45.94 12.23 10.06
C ALA A 69 -46.55 13.63 10.13
N GLY A 70 -45.82 14.66 9.67
CA GLY A 70 -46.34 16.02 9.61
C GLY A 70 -47.56 16.17 8.73
N ASN A 71 -47.59 15.53 7.56
CA ASN A 71 -48.77 15.55 6.67
C ASN A 71 -49.98 14.88 7.31
N ILE A 72 -49.80 13.73 7.94
CA ILE A 72 -50.90 13.05 8.66
C ILE A 72 -51.37 13.89 9.85
N TYR A 73 -50.42 14.47 10.61
CA TYR A 73 -50.75 15.36 11.73
C TYR A 73 -51.66 16.49 11.31
N LEU A 74 -51.36 17.22 10.22
CA LEU A 74 -52.17 18.34 9.75
C LEU A 74 -53.60 17.93 9.39
N HIS A 75 -53.79 16.74 8.84
CA HIS A 75 -55.14 16.22 8.54
C HIS A 75 -55.86 15.69 9.78
N MET A 76 -55.10 15.10 10.70
CA MET A 76 -55.65 14.46 11.91
C MET A 76 -56.21 15.49 12.92
N ILE A 77 -55.56 16.65 13.05
CA ILE A 77 -55.97 17.69 14.05
C ILE A 77 -57.40 18.23 13.79
N GLU A 78 -57.88 18.10 12.57
CA GLU A 78 -59.27 18.51 12.23
C GLU A 78 -60.32 17.50 12.70
N HIS A 79 -59.90 16.28 13.12
CA HIS A 79 -60.78 15.17 13.48
C HIS A 79 -60.49 14.60 14.87
N LEU A 80 -59.95 15.42 15.78
CA LEU A 80 -59.58 14.95 17.14
C LEU A 80 -60.79 14.49 17.97
N ASP A 81 -61.99 14.88 17.60
CA ASP A 81 -63.26 14.45 18.22
C ASP A 81 -63.73 13.05 17.74
N GLN A 82 -63.06 12.47 16.73
CA GLN A 82 -63.43 11.21 16.07
C GLN A 82 -62.41 10.12 16.34
N PRO A 83 -62.51 9.37 17.46
CA PRO A 83 -61.49 8.35 17.81
C PRO A 83 -61.31 7.25 16.74
N ASP A 84 -62.39 6.87 16.01
CA ASP A 84 -62.30 5.85 14.93
C ASP A 84 -61.42 6.31 13.78
N MET A 85 -61.34 7.62 13.51
CA MET A 85 -60.48 8.16 12.47
C MET A 85 -58.98 8.04 12.81
N MET A 86 -58.62 7.94 14.08
CA MET A 86 -57.24 7.79 14.50
C MET A 86 -56.61 6.48 13.97
N GLN A 87 -57.37 5.40 13.96
CA GLN A 87 -56.92 4.15 13.36
C GLN A 87 -56.77 4.26 11.83
N VAL A 88 -57.62 5.02 11.17
CA VAL A 88 -57.50 5.27 9.73
C VAL A 88 -56.24 6.07 9.40
N TYR A 89 -55.97 7.13 10.18
CA TYR A 89 -54.75 7.92 10.00
C TYR A 89 -53.48 7.13 10.30
N ALA A 90 -53.43 6.37 11.38
CA ALA A 90 -52.33 5.50 11.73
C ALA A 90 -52.06 4.48 10.61
N ARG A 91 -53.11 3.80 10.13
CA ARG A 91 -53.01 2.85 9.01
C ARG A 91 -52.50 3.51 7.73
N LYS A 92 -53.04 4.66 7.36
CA LYS A 92 -52.63 5.42 6.18
C LYS A 92 -51.16 5.77 6.21
N LEU A 93 -50.64 6.18 7.37
CA LEU A 93 -49.24 6.52 7.54
C LEU A 93 -48.33 5.30 7.27
N VAL A 94 -48.66 4.15 7.86
CA VAL A 94 -47.89 2.92 7.69
C VAL A 94 -47.96 2.36 6.26
N GLU A 95 -49.13 2.51 5.61
CA GLU A 95 -49.32 2.09 4.20
C GLU A 95 -48.52 2.93 3.20
N THR A 96 -48.54 4.26 3.41
CA THR A 96 -47.99 5.20 2.43
C THR A 96 -46.50 5.41 2.53
N ASN A 97 -45.87 5.08 3.66
CA ASN A 97 -44.43 5.21 3.83
C ASN A 97 -43.78 3.86 4.12
N PRO A 98 -42.94 3.32 3.21
CA PRO A 98 -42.34 2.00 3.37
C PRO A 98 -41.31 1.92 4.51
N TYR A 99 -40.83 3.08 5.01
CA TYR A 99 -39.90 3.14 6.12
C TYR A 99 -40.57 3.12 7.48
N VAL A 100 -41.87 3.29 7.52
CA VAL A 100 -42.66 3.29 8.75
C VAL A 100 -43.02 1.84 9.10
N ALA A 101 -42.52 1.37 10.25
CA ALA A 101 -42.84 0.05 10.80
C ALA A 101 -44.14 0.08 11.64
N GLY A 102 -44.39 1.18 12.30
CA GLY A 102 -45.61 1.37 13.14
C GLY A 102 -46.02 2.82 13.31
N CYS A 103 -47.25 3.01 13.72
CA CYS A 103 -47.77 4.31 14.06
C CYS A 103 -48.73 4.21 15.28
N ALA A 104 -48.46 5.03 16.28
CA ALA A 104 -49.27 5.15 17.49
C ALA A 104 -49.87 6.57 17.54
N ILE A 105 -51.15 6.68 17.68
CA ILE A 105 -51.86 7.94 18.00
C ILE A 105 -52.48 7.77 19.37
N SER A 106 -51.95 8.44 20.37
CA SER A 106 -52.32 8.26 21.77
C SER A 106 -52.74 9.61 22.40
N PHE A 107 -53.70 9.57 23.26
CA PHE A 107 -54.19 10.75 23.94
C PHE A 107 -53.99 10.63 25.44
N GLU A 108 -54.11 11.78 26.15
CA GLU A 108 -54.09 11.78 27.59
C GLU A 108 -55.21 10.91 28.17
N PRO A 109 -54.97 10.24 29.33
CA PRO A 109 -56.04 9.50 29.98
C PRO A 109 -57.28 10.35 30.15
N TYR A 110 -58.46 9.78 29.87
CA TYR A 110 -59.78 10.43 29.94
C TYR A 110 -60.05 11.51 28.88
N TYR A 111 -59.19 11.72 27.87
CA TYR A 111 -59.47 12.61 26.77
C TYR A 111 -60.74 12.20 26.02
N TYR A 112 -60.88 10.92 25.75
CA TYR A 112 -62.16 10.30 25.37
C TYR A 112 -62.83 9.69 26.59
N LYS A 113 -64.02 9.24 26.46
CA LYS A 113 -64.79 8.65 27.56
C LYS A 113 -64.16 7.41 28.19
N ASP A 114 -63.28 6.73 27.45
CA ASP A 114 -62.51 5.57 27.91
C ASP A 114 -61.25 6.06 28.68
N GLN A 115 -60.77 5.28 29.63
CA GLN A 115 -59.65 5.65 30.50
C GLN A 115 -58.34 5.91 29.77
N TYR A 116 -58.07 5.08 28.79
CA TYR A 116 -56.88 5.14 27.93
C TYR A 116 -57.31 4.97 26.47
N PHE A 117 -56.69 5.76 25.57
CA PHE A 117 -56.91 5.62 24.14
C PHE A 117 -55.61 5.67 23.37
N MET A 118 -55.34 4.62 22.61
CA MET A 118 -54.26 4.58 21.64
C MET A 118 -54.71 3.78 20.41
N ALA A 119 -54.64 4.41 19.26
CA ALA A 119 -54.73 3.72 17.96
C ALA A 119 -53.31 3.32 17.55
N TYR A 120 -53.04 2.02 17.44
CA TYR A 120 -51.75 1.52 17.04
C TYR A 120 -51.85 0.56 15.85
N ILE A 121 -51.12 0.85 14.80
CA ILE A 121 -51.00 0.01 13.61
C ILE A 121 -49.52 -0.28 13.41
N HIS A 122 -49.16 -1.53 13.22
CA HIS A 122 -47.79 -1.94 12.94
C HIS A 122 -47.73 -2.95 11.80
N ARG A 123 -46.57 -3.02 11.14
CA ARG A 123 -46.26 -3.95 10.06
C ARG A 123 -45.59 -5.17 10.63
N THR A 124 -46.08 -6.34 10.25
CA THR A 124 -45.41 -7.60 10.60
C THR A 124 -44.25 -7.91 9.64
N ASP A 125 -43.40 -8.88 9.99
CA ASP A 125 -42.33 -9.37 9.12
C ASP A 125 -42.84 -9.88 7.76
N GLY A 126 -44.06 -10.35 7.71
CA GLY A 126 -44.75 -10.76 6.48
C GLY A 126 -45.33 -9.59 5.66
N GLY A 127 -45.20 -8.35 6.14
CA GLY A 127 -45.72 -7.13 5.50
C GLY A 127 -47.22 -6.89 5.74
N GLU A 128 -47.92 -7.73 6.52
CA GLU A 128 -49.29 -7.48 6.94
C GLU A 128 -49.38 -6.36 7.99
N LEU A 129 -50.48 -5.61 7.94
CA LEU A 129 -50.74 -4.58 8.92
C LEU A 129 -51.67 -5.12 10.01
N LEU A 130 -51.15 -5.14 11.22
CA LEU A 130 -51.96 -5.50 12.39
C LEU A 130 -52.40 -4.25 13.14
N SER A 131 -53.62 -4.31 13.65
CA SER A 131 -54.18 -3.30 14.53
C SER A 131 -54.04 -3.77 15.96
N GLY A 132 -53.31 -3.03 16.78
CA GLY A 132 -53.31 -3.26 18.22
C GLY A 132 -54.67 -2.93 18.82
N SER A 133 -55.33 -3.91 19.41
CA SER A 133 -56.74 -3.80 19.79
C SER A 133 -56.98 -3.37 21.23
N SER A 134 -55.92 -3.16 22.07
CA SER A 134 -56.12 -2.76 23.46
C SER A 134 -54.92 -2.00 24.01
N PRO A 135 -55.13 -0.90 24.72
CA PRO A 135 -54.09 -0.18 25.48
C PRO A 135 -53.35 -1.06 26.50
N ILE A 136 -54.01 -2.11 26.99
CA ILE A 136 -53.47 -3.04 27.98
C ILE A 136 -52.45 -3.97 27.30
N ILE A 137 -52.76 -4.51 26.10
CA ILE A 137 -51.86 -5.34 25.31
C ILE A 137 -50.59 -4.57 24.92
N GLN A 138 -50.72 -3.31 24.69
CA GLN A 138 -49.57 -2.44 24.35
C GLN A 138 -48.73 -2.06 25.55
N ALA A 139 -49.28 -2.04 26.76
CA ALA A 139 -48.50 -1.88 27.98
C ALA A 139 -47.56 -3.11 28.20
N GLU A 140 -47.99 -4.30 27.83
CA GLU A 140 -47.13 -5.50 27.84
C GLU A 140 -46.01 -5.41 26.81
N THR A 141 -46.28 -4.94 25.61
CA THR A 141 -45.31 -4.75 24.52
C THR A 141 -44.24 -3.73 24.85
N PHE A 142 -44.57 -2.70 25.64
CA PHE A 142 -43.65 -1.61 26.01
C PHE A 142 -43.15 -1.69 27.47
N GLY A 143 -42.85 -2.86 27.99
CA GLY A 143 -42.21 -3.07 29.30
C GLY A 143 -43.18 -3.04 30.48
N ASN A 144 -44.41 -3.50 30.31
CA ASN A 144 -45.46 -3.53 31.31
C ASN A 144 -45.77 -2.15 31.94
N ARG A 145 -45.56 -1.07 31.16
CA ARG A 145 -45.91 0.27 31.56
C ARG A 145 -46.95 0.84 30.61
N PRO A 146 -47.96 1.55 31.09
CA PRO A 146 -48.90 2.22 30.20
C PRO A 146 -48.18 3.22 29.29
N TYR A 147 -48.70 3.46 28.10
CA TYR A 147 -48.04 4.30 27.09
C TYR A 147 -47.73 5.70 27.61
N ASN A 148 -48.60 6.28 28.43
CA ASN A 148 -48.47 7.61 29.00
C ASN A 148 -47.32 7.77 30.04
N GLU A 149 -46.68 6.67 30.46
CA GLU A 149 -45.46 6.62 31.26
C GLU A 149 -44.20 6.35 30.43
N GLN A 150 -44.35 6.05 29.14
CA GLN A 150 -43.26 5.74 28.25
C GLN A 150 -42.54 7.00 27.77
N VAL A 151 -41.23 6.93 27.53
CA VAL A 151 -40.41 8.08 27.11
C VAL A 151 -40.90 8.69 25.80
N TRP A 152 -41.34 7.86 24.82
CA TRP A 152 -41.86 8.33 23.54
C TRP A 152 -43.12 9.17 23.67
N TYR A 153 -43.90 9.02 24.76
CA TYR A 153 -45.05 9.81 25.08
C TYR A 153 -44.72 11.02 25.95
N THR A 154 -43.99 10.77 27.06
CA THR A 154 -43.72 11.79 28.08
C THR A 154 -42.80 12.89 27.58
N LEU A 155 -41.77 12.58 26.80
CA LEU A 155 -40.81 13.57 26.33
C LEU A 155 -41.43 14.64 25.43
N PRO A 156 -42.18 14.32 24.34
CA PRO A 156 -42.83 15.32 23.52
C PRO A 156 -43.94 16.06 24.28
N MET A 157 -44.64 15.41 25.19
CA MET A 157 -45.63 16.06 26.05
C MET A 157 -45.01 17.13 26.97
N HIS A 158 -43.81 16.86 27.52
CA HIS A 158 -43.12 17.84 28.36
C HIS A 158 -42.43 18.94 27.54
N THR A 159 -41.76 18.60 26.45
CA THR A 159 -41.01 19.58 25.65
C THR A 159 -41.87 20.44 24.75
N GLY A 160 -43.03 19.93 24.36
CA GLY A 160 -43.93 20.57 23.39
C GLY A 160 -43.38 20.65 21.98
N ARG A 161 -42.38 19.83 21.65
CA ARG A 161 -41.69 19.84 20.35
C ARG A 161 -41.60 18.43 19.79
N PRO A 162 -41.67 18.29 18.46
CA PRO A 162 -41.37 17.01 17.81
C PRO A 162 -39.93 16.58 18.12
N CYS A 163 -39.75 15.31 18.45
CA CYS A 163 -38.45 14.75 18.79
C CYS A 163 -38.31 13.31 18.31
N TRP A 164 -37.07 12.88 18.10
CA TRP A 164 -36.74 11.48 17.92
C TRP A 164 -36.38 10.84 19.27
N ILE A 165 -36.89 9.64 19.47
CA ILE A 165 -36.57 8.82 20.64
C ILE A 165 -35.46 7.88 20.29
N ASN A 166 -34.44 7.79 21.13
CA ASN A 166 -33.33 6.83 20.95
C ASN A 166 -33.87 5.41 20.81
N PRO A 167 -33.22 4.59 20.00
CA PRO A 167 -33.66 3.24 19.75
C PRO A 167 -33.91 2.45 21.03
N MET A 168 -35.06 1.80 21.09
CA MET A 168 -35.52 0.98 22.19
C MET A 168 -35.87 -0.40 21.66
N ARG A 169 -35.74 -1.43 22.51
CA ARG A 169 -36.37 -2.73 22.24
C ARG A 169 -37.75 -2.75 22.84
N GLY A 170 -38.67 -3.40 22.14
CA GLY A 170 -39.92 -3.84 22.77
C GLY A 170 -39.61 -4.78 23.97
N SER A 171 -40.50 -4.87 24.91
CA SER A 171 -40.32 -5.66 26.15
C SER A 171 -40.17 -7.15 25.93
N ASP A 172 -40.59 -7.64 24.78
CA ASP A 172 -40.43 -9.03 24.37
C ASP A 172 -39.00 -9.23 23.89
N ALA A 173 -38.34 -10.26 24.39
CA ALA A 173 -36.96 -10.61 23.98
C ALA A 173 -36.83 -10.82 22.45
N GLU A 174 -37.95 -10.95 21.75
CA GLU A 174 -38.11 -11.07 20.30
C GLU A 174 -38.57 -9.77 19.63
N GLY A 175 -38.87 -8.70 20.38
CA GLY A 175 -39.35 -7.42 19.85
C GLY A 175 -38.32 -6.76 18.93
N GLU A 176 -38.74 -6.36 17.74
CA GLU A 176 -37.92 -5.63 16.79
C GLU A 176 -37.45 -4.31 17.41
N ALA A 177 -36.17 -4.00 17.29
CA ALA A 177 -35.64 -2.72 17.74
C ALA A 177 -36.17 -1.58 16.85
N ILE A 178 -36.73 -0.55 17.47
CA ILE A 178 -37.31 0.61 16.79
C ILE A 178 -36.75 1.91 17.31
N THR A 179 -36.74 2.93 16.47
CA THR A 179 -36.62 4.35 16.86
C THR A 179 -37.89 5.08 16.46
N SER A 180 -38.37 6.02 17.28
CA SER A 180 -39.68 6.62 17.07
C SER A 180 -39.54 8.13 16.90
N PHE A 181 -40.21 8.66 15.88
CA PHE A 181 -40.42 10.08 15.72
C PHE A 181 -41.77 10.49 16.34
N CYS A 182 -41.74 11.38 17.31
CA CYS A 182 -42.90 11.73 18.12
C CYS A 182 -43.28 13.20 17.98
N ILE A 183 -44.53 13.45 17.69
CA ILE A 183 -45.13 14.80 17.57
C ILE A 183 -46.18 14.98 18.67
N PRO A 184 -46.07 15.99 19.55
CA PRO A 184 -47.12 16.28 20.51
C PRO A 184 -48.37 16.80 19.80
N ILE A 185 -49.53 16.30 20.16
CA ILE A 185 -50.84 16.74 19.64
C ILE A 185 -51.39 17.86 20.52
N SER A 186 -51.58 19.02 19.92
CA SER A 186 -52.23 20.14 20.60
C SER A 186 -53.72 20.14 20.35
N GLY A 187 -54.51 20.54 21.33
CA GLY A 187 -55.98 20.67 21.19
C GLY A 187 -56.34 21.73 20.16
N VAL A 188 -57.54 21.60 19.58
CA VAL A 188 -58.07 22.58 18.63
C VAL A 188 -58.26 23.90 19.34
N ASN A 189 -57.57 24.96 18.92
CA ASN A 189 -57.62 26.31 19.52
C ASN A 189 -57.07 26.43 20.96
N SER A 190 -56.26 25.47 21.41
CA SER A 190 -55.58 25.56 22.71
C SER A 190 -54.10 25.19 22.57
N GLU A 191 -53.25 25.74 23.45
CA GLU A 191 -51.86 25.33 23.56
C GLU A 191 -51.71 24.06 24.42
N GLU A 192 -52.82 23.53 24.92
CA GLU A 192 -52.84 22.32 25.75
C GLU A 192 -52.54 21.09 24.89
N ARG A 193 -51.58 20.32 25.33
CA ARG A 193 -51.18 19.08 24.67
C ARG A 193 -52.11 17.97 25.14
N VAL A 194 -52.74 17.34 24.21
CA VAL A 194 -53.76 16.31 24.46
C VAL A 194 -53.32 14.89 24.12
N GLY A 195 -52.14 14.74 23.48
CA GLY A 195 -51.67 13.44 23.09
C GLY A 195 -50.35 13.48 22.31
N VAL A 196 -49.98 12.37 21.73
CA VAL A 196 -48.77 12.16 20.93
C VAL A 196 -49.06 11.31 19.72
N LEU A 197 -48.56 11.75 18.57
CA LEU A 197 -48.40 10.92 17.37
C LEU A 197 -46.99 10.36 17.37
N GLY A 198 -46.80 9.06 17.55
CA GLY A 198 -45.55 8.32 17.49
C GLY A 198 -45.45 7.52 16.19
N VAL A 199 -44.34 7.62 15.50
CA VAL A 199 -44.06 6.92 14.22
C VAL A 199 -42.80 6.14 14.35
N ASP A 200 -42.90 4.82 14.24
CA ASP A 200 -41.81 3.89 14.46
C ASP A 200 -41.08 3.55 13.16
N VAL A 201 -39.75 3.57 13.23
CA VAL A 201 -38.84 3.11 12.16
C VAL A 201 -38.09 1.90 12.66
N SER A 202 -38.13 0.83 11.86
CA SER A 202 -37.41 -0.39 12.17
C SER A 202 -35.90 -0.24 12.06
N ILE A 203 -35.17 -0.61 13.10
CA ILE A 203 -33.70 -0.65 13.09
C ILE A 203 -33.21 -1.74 12.14
N ALA A 204 -33.95 -2.84 11.96
CA ALA A 204 -33.61 -3.87 10.97
C ALA A 204 -33.67 -3.33 9.54
N LEU A 205 -34.63 -2.46 9.23
CA LEU A 205 -34.70 -1.78 7.94
C LEU A 205 -33.51 -0.84 7.73
N LEU A 206 -33.18 -0.01 8.73
CA LEU A 206 -32.02 0.86 8.68
C LEU A 206 -30.73 0.05 8.56
N SER A 207 -30.63 -1.08 9.25
CA SER A 207 -29.48 -1.98 9.18
C SER A 207 -29.25 -2.54 7.77
N LYS A 208 -30.31 -2.95 7.07
CA LYS A 208 -30.19 -3.40 5.68
C LYS A 208 -29.54 -2.37 4.78
N VAL A 209 -29.91 -1.11 4.95
CA VAL A 209 -29.38 0.01 4.17
C VAL A 209 -27.92 0.27 4.52
N VAL A 210 -27.62 0.41 5.80
CA VAL A 210 -26.28 0.74 6.31
C VAL A 210 -25.29 -0.37 6.02
N LEU A 211 -25.64 -1.63 6.27
CA LEU A 211 -24.77 -2.78 6.07
C LEU A 211 -24.51 -3.09 4.58
N ALA A 212 -25.41 -2.67 3.69
CA ALA A 212 -25.20 -2.80 2.24
C ALA A 212 -24.12 -1.86 1.69
N ALA A 213 -23.84 -0.75 2.37
CA ALA A 213 -22.92 0.29 1.91
C ALA A 213 -21.43 0.01 2.17
N LYS A 214 -21.05 -1.22 2.53
CA LYS A 214 -19.67 -1.58 2.87
C LYS A 214 -18.70 -1.39 1.69
N PRO A 215 -17.52 -0.79 1.92
CA PRO A 215 -16.54 -0.50 0.87
C PRO A 215 -15.72 -1.73 0.40
N SER A 216 -15.66 -2.80 1.20
CA SER A 216 -14.94 -4.04 0.88
C SER A 216 -15.66 -5.28 1.41
N PRO A 217 -15.29 -6.50 0.99
CA PRO A 217 -15.94 -7.74 1.41
C PRO A 217 -15.96 -7.96 2.93
N ASN A 218 -14.85 -7.69 3.62
CA ASN A 218 -14.71 -7.93 5.05
C ASN A 218 -14.92 -6.68 5.91
N SER A 219 -15.13 -5.51 5.28
CA SER A 219 -15.51 -4.30 5.99
C SER A 219 -16.96 -4.36 6.42
N TYR A 220 -17.30 -3.66 7.47
CA TYR A 220 -18.69 -3.49 7.89
C TYR A 220 -18.94 -2.07 8.38
N CYS A 221 -20.22 -1.69 8.29
CA CYS A 221 -20.70 -0.41 8.76
C CYS A 221 -21.38 -0.57 10.11
N THR A 222 -21.31 0.46 10.93
CA THR A 222 -21.94 0.50 12.25
C THR A 222 -22.54 1.88 12.52
N LEU A 223 -23.58 1.93 13.33
CA LEU A 223 -24.16 3.15 13.86
C LEU A 223 -24.17 3.04 15.38
N LEU A 224 -23.58 4.02 16.04
CA LEU A 224 -23.55 4.12 17.49
C LEU A 224 -24.48 5.20 18.00
N GLY A 225 -25.12 4.95 19.12
CA GLY A 225 -25.81 5.96 19.92
C GLY A 225 -24.84 6.85 20.70
N SER A 226 -25.34 7.93 21.27
CA SER A 226 -24.57 8.87 22.09
C SER A 226 -23.92 8.25 23.32
N ASP A 227 -24.48 7.16 23.82
CA ASP A 227 -24.00 6.36 24.94
C ASP A 227 -23.01 5.25 24.52
N GLY A 228 -22.71 5.14 23.20
CA GLY A 228 -21.88 4.09 22.63
C GLY A 228 -22.59 2.77 22.41
N SER A 229 -23.93 2.70 22.57
CA SER A 229 -24.71 1.51 22.24
C SER A 229 -24.72 1.25 20.74
N TYR A 230 -24.71 -0.04 20.37
CA TYR A 230 -24.83 -0.42 18.95
C TYR A 230 -26.28 -0.29 18.49
N ILE A 231 -26.57 0.74 17.70
CA ILE A 231 -27.84 0.89 16.99
C ILE A 231 -27.86 -0.03 15.77
N ILE A 232 -26.75 -0.05 15.00
CA ILE A 232 -26.57 -0.94 13.85
C ILE A 232 -25.21 -1.63 13.96
N HIS A 233 -25.23 -2.96 13.85
CA HIS A 233 -24.04 -3.81 13.85
C HIS A 233 -24.31 -5.05 13.01
N PRO A 234 -23.33 -5.67 12.31
CA PRO A 234 -23.52 -6.93 11.57
C PRO A 234 -24.01 -8.09 12.44
N ASP A 235 -23.51 -8.14 13.67
CA ASP A 235 -23.97 -9.08 14.67
C ASP A 235 -25.19 -8.47 15.40
N SER A 236 -26.36 -9.00 15.08
CA SER A 236 -27.63 -8.54 15.63
C SER A 236 -27.77 -8.79 17.15
N THR A 237 -27.01 -9.71 17.73
CA THR A 237 -27.03 -9.97 19.17
C THR A 237 -26.50 -8.82 20.00
N LYS A 238 -25.68 -7.95 19.41
CA LYS A 238 -25.10 -6.78 20.06
C LYS A 238 -26.04 -5.57 20.08
N LEU A 239 -27.04 -5.56 19.21
CA LEU A 239 -27.94 -4.41 19.05
C LEU A 239 -28.65 -4.08 20.36
N LEU A 240 -28.41 -2.86 20.87
CA LEU A 240 -29.00 -2.32 22.10
C LEU A 240 -28.72 -3.11 23.40
N HIS A 241 -27.90 -4.17 23.34
CA HIS A 241 -27.48 -4.95 24.50
C HIS A 241 -26.04 -4.65 24.92
N GLU A 242 -25.19 -4.40 23.92
CA GLU A 242 -23.79 -4.10 24.16
C GLU A 242 -23.48 -2.66 23.74
N THR A 243 -22.54 -2.08 24.44
CA THR A 243 -21.90 -0.82 24.06
C THR A 243 -20.49 -1.13 23.55
N VAL A 244 -19.91 -0.22 22.78
CA VAL A 244 -18.49 -0.32 22.40
C VAL A 244 -17.58 -0.42 23.63
N PHE A 245 -18.04 0.02 24.80
CA PHE A 245 -17.28 -0.01 26.06
C PHE A 245 -17.40 -1.35 26.81
N THR A 246 -18.53 -2.05 26.72
CA THR A 246 -18.69 -3.37 27.38
C THR A 246 -17.74 -4.42 26.79
N GLN A 247 -17.34 -4.26 25.52
CA GLN A 247 -16.33 -5.12 24.89
C GLN A 247 -14.93 -4.91 25.50
N THR A 248 -14.64 -3.75 26.11
CA THR A 248 -13.32 -3.44 26.67
C THR A 248 -13.11 -4.00 28.08
N GLU A 249 -14.15 -4.46 28.75
CA GLU A 249 -14.07 -4.97 30.13
C GLU A 249 -13.46 -6.38 30.26
N HIS A 250 -13.33 -7.12 29.14
CA HIS A 250 -12.91 -8.52 29.14
C HIS A 250 -11.52 -8.77 28.51
N GLY A 251 -10.56 -7.86 28.72
CA GLY A 251 -9.16 -8.06 28.29
C GLY A 251 -8.93 -7.81 26.78
N VAL A 252 -9.75 -7.01 26.18
CA VAL A 252 -9.61 -6.53 24.79
C VAL A 252 -8.51 -5.47 24.70
N ASP A 253 -7.89 -5.35 23.54
CA ASP A 253 -6.83 -4.37 23.27
C ASP A 253 -7.32 -2.94 23.60
N PRO A 254 -6.53 -2.14 24.33
CA PRO A 254 -6.88 -0.76 24.70
C PRO A 254 -7.25 0.14 23.50
N SER A 255 -6.70 -0.16 22.30
CA SER A 255 -6.99 0.58 21.08
C SER A 255 -8.47 0.56 20.68
N VAL A 256 -9.23 -0.48 21.08
CA VAL A 256 -10.68 -0.56 20.86
C VAL A 256 -11.41 0.55 21.61
N ARG A 257 -10.98 0.83 22.83
CA ARG A 257 -11.55 1.91 23.65
C ARG A 257 -11.24 3.27 23.04
N ASP A 258 -9.98 3.48 22.62
CA ASP A 258 -9.57 4.73 21.96
C ASP A 258 -10.38 4.98 20.67
N ALA A 259 -10.63 3.92 19.91
CA ALA A 259 -11.46 3.99 18.71
C ALA A 259 -12.93 4.34 19.04
N ALA A 260 -13.50 3.76 20.09
CA ALA A 260 -14.84 4.06 20.56
C ALA A 260 -14.98 5.52 21.02
N GLU A 261 -14.04 6.00 21.85
CA GLU A 261 -14.02 7.40 22.31
C GLU A 261 -13.86 8.38 21.14
N ALA A 262 -13.03 8.02 20.14
CA ALA A 262 -12.86 8.82 18.94
C ALA A 262 -14.17 8.92 18.13
N MET A 263 -14.88 7.81 17.94
CA MET A 263 -16.19 7.80 17.26
C MET A 263 -17.23 8.68 17.94
N LEU A 264 -17.25 8.72 19.28
CA LEU A 264 -18.20 9.51 20.07
C LEU A 264 -17.75 10.94 20.29
N SER A 265 -16.55 11.33 19.84
CA SER A 265 -16.01 12.68 20.02
C SER A 265 -16.74 13.79 19.27
N GLY A 266 -17.71 13.47 18.40
CA GLY A 266 -18.39 14.41 17.53
C GLY A 266 -17.55 14.96 16.37
N LYS A 267 -16.38 14.35 16.11
CA LYS A 267 -15.45 14.72 15.03
C LYS A 267 -15.51 13.69 13.90
N THR A 268 -15.10 14.10 12.72
CA THR A 268 -14.83 13.19 11.60
C THR A 268 -13.35 12.79 11.62
N GLY A 269 -13.06 11.50 11.43
CA GLY A 269 -11.71 11.02 11.45
C GLY A 269 -11.59 9.51 11.21
N TYR A 270 -10.41 9.02 11.50
CA TYR A 270 -10.15 7.58 11.53
C TYR A 270 -9.25 7.22 12.70
N GLN A 271 -9.41 6.01 13.23
CA GLN A 271 -8.59 5.47 14.31
C GLN A 271 -8.18 4.04 13.96
N TYR A 272 -6.93 3.69 14.25
CA TYR A 272 -6.45 2.31 14.20
C TYR A 272 -6.83 1.60 15.48
N PHE A 273 -7.23 0.34 15.38
CA PHE A 273 -7.49 -0.52 16.52
C PHE A 273 -7.29 -2.00 16.16
N ARG A 274 -7.14 -2.82 17.18
CA ARG A 274 -6.97 -4.26 17.02
C ARG A 274 -8.09 -5.00 17.75
N LEU A 275 -8.87 -5.74 16.99
CA LEU A 275 -9.99 -6.53 17.54
C LEU A 275 -9.83 -8.00 17.16
N ASN A 276 -9.85 -8.90 18.17
CA ASN A 276 -9.72 -10.35 17.97
C ASN A 276 -8.49 -10.76 17.15
N GLY A 277 -7.38 -10.00 17.28
CA GLY A 277 -6.15 -10.26 16.54
C GLY A 277 -6.12 -9.69 15.11
N VAL A 278 -7.20 -9.05 14.66
CA VAL A 278 -7.29 -8.41 13.34
C VAL A 278 -7.02 -6.92 13.47
N ASP A 279 -6.00 -6.46 12.75
CA ASP A 279 -5.67 -5.04 12.65
C ASP A 279 -6.68 -4.36 11.74
N SER A 280 -7.30 -3.27 12.21
CA SER A 280 -8.39 -2.60 11.51
C SER A 280 -8.32 -1.10 11.70
N TYR A 281 -8.91 -0.38 10.76
CA TYR A 281 -9.20 1.04 10.89
C TYR A 281 -10.70 1.24 11.04
N VAL A 282 -11.12 2.11 11.95
CA VAL A 282 -12.47 2.65 11.94
C VAL A 282 -12.43 4.07 11.39
N PHE A 283 -13.18 4.30 10.34
CA PHE A 283 -13.47 5.63 9.80
C PHE A 283 -14.82 6.04 10.35
N TYR A 284 -14.93 7.25 10.88
CA TYR A 284 -16.14 7.67 11.58
C TYR A 284 -16.50 9.13 11.30
N LYS A 285 -17.80 9.40 11.40
CA LYS A 285 -18.38 10.73 11.21
C LYS A 285 -19.60 10.87 12.12
N PRO A 286 -19.79 12.04 12.78
CA PRO A 286 -21.03 12.31 13.48
C PRO A 286 -22.20 12.36 12.50
N PHE A 287 -23.31 11.77 12.88
CA PHE A 287 -24.55 11.85 12.13
C PHE A 287 -25.14 13.24 12.28
N LYS A 288 -25.22 13.96 11.19
CA LYS A 288 -25.82 15.31 11.17
C LYS A 288 -26.98 15.34 10.20
N ARG A 289 -28.11 15.79 10.67
CA ARG A 289 -29.31 15.95 9.84
C ARG A 289 -29.21 17.18 8.93
N SER A 290 -29.80 17.10 7.76
CA SER A 290 -29.88 18.22 6.83
C SER A 290 -30.84 19.28 7.34
N ALA A 291 -30.46 20.54 7.25
CA ALA A 291 -31.32 21.65 7.63
C ALA A 291 -32.43 21.85 6.58
N VAL A 292 -33.64 21.59 6.97
CA VAL A 292 -34.85 21.79 6.15
C VAL A 292 -35.80 22.72 6.92
N PRO A 293 -36.46 23.69 6.26
CA PRO A 293 -37.45 24.57 6.94
C PRO A 293 -38.50 23.76 7.68
N GLY A 294 -38.76 24.13 8.95
CA GLY A 294 -39.72 23.45 9.81
C GLY A 294 -39.24 22.15 10.48
N ARG A 295 -38.06 21.69 10.17
CA ARG A 295 -37.46 20.51 10.79
C ARG A 295 -36.81 20.84 12.13
N SER A 296 -37.06 20.04 13.15
CA SER A 296 -36.29 20.10 14.39
C SER A 296 -34.86 19.67 14.15
N MET A 297 -33.91 20.55 14.48
CA MET A 297 -32.45 20.27 14.31
C MET A 297 -31.82 19.75 15.60
N GLU A 298 -32.57 19.02 16.41
CA GLU A 298 -32.03 18.34 17.57
C GLU A 298 -30.96 17.31 17.16
N ASP A 299 -29.80 17.36 17.83
CA ASP A 299 -28.74 16.42 17.59
C ASP A 299 -29.10 15.07 18.23
N LEU A 300 -29.13 14.02 17.44
CA LEU A 300 -29.38 12.65 17.91
C LEU A 300 -28.17 12.04 18.63
N GLY A 301 -27.03 12.70 18.54
CA GLY A 301 -25.78 12.20 19.12
C GLY A 301 -25.27 10.90 18.48
N TRP A 302 -25.79 10.54 17.31
CA TRP A 302 -25.37 9.32 16.63
C TRP A 302 -24.03 9.48 15.91
N SER A 303 -23.28 8.39 15.82
CA SER A 303 -22.02 8.32 15.08
C SER A 303 -22.03 7.16 14.10
N VAL A 304 -21.74 7.45 12.83
CA VAL A 304 -21.62 6.45 11.77
C VAL A 304 -20.18 6.03 11.67
N GLY A 305 -19.92 4.72 11.59
CA GLY A 305 -18.60 4.17 11.45
C GLY A 305 -18.49 3.09 10.37
N ILE A 306 -17.31 2.99 9.76
CA ILE A 306 -16.94 1.89 8.88
C ILE A 306 -15.70 1.24 9.47
N VAL A 307 -15.80 -0.02 9.81
CA VAL A 307 -14.67 -0.85 10.22
C VAL A 307 -14.07 -1.51 8.98
N TYR A 308 -12.80 -1.21 8.75
CA TYR A 308 -12.08 -1.60 7.56
C TYR A 308 -10.83 -2.38 7.97
N PRO A 309 -10.78 -3.71 7.80
CA PRO A 309 -9.60 -4.50 8.09
C PRO A 309 -8.38 -4.00 7.30
N GLU A 310 -7.22 -3.98 7.93
CA GLU A 310 -5.97 -3.54 7.28
C GLU A 310 -5.64 -4.40 6.05
N ASP A 311 -5.94 -5.69 6.10
CA ASP A 311 -5.74 -6.61 4.98
C ASP A 311 -6.61 -6.27 3.77
N ASP A 312 -7.81 -5.76 3.95
CA ASP A 312 -8.66 -5.31 2.84
C ASP A 312 -8.12 -4.02 2.20
N ILE A 313 -7.42 -3.19 2.97
CA ILE A 313 -6.78 -1.96 2.47
C ILE A 313 -5.46 -2.27 1.77
N PHE A 314 -4.61 -3.10 2.40
CA PHE A 314 -3.22 -3.32 1.96
C PHE A 314 -2.96 -4.73 1.42
N GLY A 315 -3.93 -5.65 1.44
CA GLY A 315 -3.71 -7.04 1.03
C GLY A 315 -3.23 -7.18 -0.41
N ASP A 316 -3.93 -6.55 -1.35
CA ASP A 316 -3.53 -6.54 -2.76
C ASP A 316 -2.20 -5.83 -2.98
N TYR A 317 -1.97 -4.73 -2.26
CA TYR A 317 -0.70 -4.03 -2.26
C TYR A 317 0.44 -4.92 -1.75
N ASN A 318 0.28 -5.61 -0.63
CA ASN A 318 1.27 -6.52 -0.08
C ASN A 318 1.55 -7.69 -1.02
N ARG A 319 0.53 -8.25 -1.66
CA ARG A 319 0.67 -9.30 -2.66
C ARG A 319 1.49 -8.83 -3.86
N LEU A 320 1.19 -7.66 -4.40
CA LEU A 320 1.96 -7.05 -5.48
C LEU A 320 3.41 -6.77 -5.07
N LEU A 321 3.63 -6.31 -3.84
CA LEU A 321 4.95 -6.09 -3.26
C LEU A 321 5.80 -7.36 -3.31
N TYR A 322 5.27 -8.50 -2.86
CA TYR A 322 5.98 -9.78 -2.90
C TYR A 322 6.29 -10.23 -4.33
N ILE A 323 5.36 -10.02 -5.27
CA ILE A 323 5.58 -10.34 -6.69
C ILE A 323 6.70 -9.47 -7.27
N VAL A 324 6.67 -8.16 -7.04
CA VAL A 324 7.70 -7.23 -7.52
C VAL A 324 9.07 -7.56 -6.91
N LEU A 325 9.11 -7.89 -5.62
CA LEU A 325 10.33 -8.29 -4.94
C LEU A 325 10.90 -9.60 -5.50
N ALA A 326 10.05 -10.57 -5.78
CA ALA A 326 10.46 -11.82 -6.43
C ALA A 326 11.04 -11.58 -7.82
N ILE A 327 10.38 -10.73 -8.64
CA ILE A 327 10.87 -10.34 -9.97
C ILE A 327 12.22 -9.62 -9.86
N ALA A 328 12.37 -8.71 -8.88
CA ALA A 328 13.61 -7.99 -8.65
C ALA A 328 14.76 -8.93 -8.28
N VAL A 329 14.53 -9.92 -7.41
CA VAL A 329 15.53 -10.93 -7.02
C VAL A 329 15.91 -11.79 -8.22
N VAL A 330 14.95 -12.30 -8.98
CA VAL A 330 15.20 -13.10 -10.18
C VAL A 330 15.98 -12.28 -11.23
N GLY A 331 15.57 -11.03 -11.46
CA GLY A 331 16.25 -10.11 -12.37
C GLY A 331 17.71 -9.85 -11.96
N LEU A 332 17.96 -9.66 -10.66
CA LEU A 332 19.29 -9.45 -10.12
C LEU A 332 20.18 -10.70 -10.30
N LEU A 333 19.63 -11.89 -10.09
CA LEU A 333 20.32 -13.16 -10.33
C LEU A 333 20.68 -13.35 -11.81
N LEU A 334 19.74 -13.08 -12.71
CA LEU A 334 19.98 -13.12 -14.16
C LEU A 334 21.07 -12.13 -14.59
N LEU A 335 21.03 -10.89 -14.06
CA LEU A 335 22.06 -9.88 -14.30
C LEU A 335 23.43 -10.34 -13.77
N LEU A 336 23.47 -11.03 -12.62
CA LEU A 336 24.69 -11.59 -12.07
C LEU A 336 25.30 -12.62 -13.01
N ILE A 337 24.49 -13.57 -13.47
CA ILE A 337 24.93 -14.64 -14.40
C ILE A 337 25.41 -14.02 -15.72
N LEU A 338 24.62 -13.11 -16.30
CA LEU A 338 24.94 -12.47 -17.57
C LEU A 338 26.22 -11.61 -17.46
N SER A 339 26.30 -10.77 -16.42
CA SER A 339 27.48 -9.93 -16.16
C SER A 339 28.71 -10.79 -15.97
N HIS A 340 28.61 -11.86 -15.19
CA HIS A 340 29.74 -12.80 -14.99
C HIS A 340 30.17 -13.44 -16.31
N ALA A 341 29.23 -13.93 -17.11
CA ALA A 341 29.51 -14.59 -18.39
C ALA A 341 30.16 -13.61 -19.38
N VAL A 342 29.63 -12.40 -19.51
CA VAL A 342 30.18 -11.38 -20.43
C VAL A 342 31.57 -10.94 -20.01
N ILE A 343 31.74 -10.56 -18.73
CA ILE A 343 33.03 -10.09 -18.22
C ILE A 343 34.08 -11.22 -18.28
N HIS A 344 33.68 -12.45 -17.94
CA HIS A 344 34.60 -13.57 -18.02
C HIS A 344 35.08 -13.82 -19.46
N ARG A 345 34.15 -13.83 -20.43
CA ARG A 345 34.50 -14.02 -21.86
C ARG A 345 35.38 -12.89 -22.42
N ARG A 346 35.13 -11.63 -21.99
CA ARG A 346 35.88 -10.48 -22.48
C ARG A 346 37.27 -10.34 -21.85
N LEU A 347 37.45 -10.78 -20.60
CA LEU A 347 38.73 -10.70 -19.89
C LEU A 347 39.65 -11.94 -20.09
N LEU A 348 39.13 -13.04 -20.63
CA LEU A 348 39.92 -14.26 -20.88
C LEU A 348 41.12 -14.02 -21.77
N PRO A 349 41.03 -13.31 -22.92
CA PRO A 349 42.16 -13.01 -23.77
C PRO A 349 43.25 -12.20 -23.06
N LEU A 350 42.92 -11.26 -22.23
CA LEU A 350 43.87 -10.43 -21.46
C LEU A 350 44.69 -11.28 -20.46
N ARG A 351 44.07 -12.30 -19.88
CA ARG A 351 44.79 -13.27 -19.01
C ARG A 351 45.79 -14.14 -19.80
N MET A 352 45.38 -14.54 -21.01
CA MET A 352 46.24 -15.29 -21.89
C MET A 352 47.47 -14.44 -22.29
N LEU A 353 47.22 -13.18 -22.70
CA LEU A 353 48.31 -12.26 -23.04
C LEU A 353 49.26 -12.00 -21.89
N ALA A 354 48.75 -11.81 -20.66
CA ALA A 354 49.58 -11.66 -19.47
C ALA A 354 50.45 -12.88 -19.16
N ARG A 355 49.91 -14.09 -19.37
CA ARG A 355 50.70 -15.35 -19.22
C ARG A 355 51.74 -15.50 -20.33
N SER A 356 51.35 -15.20 -21.57
CA SER A 356 52.29 -15.24 -22.69
C SER A 356 53.42 -14.22 -22.55
N ALA A 357 53.09 -13.00 -22.01
CA ALA A 357 54.13 -12.02 -21.66
C ALA A 357 55.14 -12.54 -20.63
N GLN A 358 54.65 -13.23 -19.59
CA GLN A 358 55.50 -13.83 -18.58
C GLN A 358 56.44 -14.88 -19.20
N ARG A 359 55.93 -15.76 -20.06
CA ARG A 359 56.68 -16.81 -20.72
C ARG A 359 57.73 -16.27 -21.70
N ILE A 360 57.39 -15.20 -22.43
CA ILE A 360 58.33 -14.49 -23.29
C ILE A 360 59.48 -13.92 -22.42
N ALA A 361 59.15 -13.34 -21.25
CA ALA A 361 60.14 -12.85 -20.30
C ALA A 361 61.04 -13.98 -19.73
N ASP A 362 60.48 -15.19 -19.58
CA ASP A 362 61.21 -16.38 -19.14
C ASP A 362 62.01 -17.06 -20.31
N GLY A 363 62.02 -16.43 -21.50
CA GLY A 363 62.82 -16.90 -22.65
C GLY A 363 62.13 -17.91 -23.56
N HIS A 364 60.85 -18.18 -23.39
CA HIS A 364 60.05 -19.09 -24.21
C HIS A 364 59.35 -18.34 -25.35
N TYR A 365 60.00 -18.20 -26.48
CA TYR A 365 59.50 -17.41 -27.62
C TYR A 365 58.62 -18.22 -28.61
N ASP A 366 58.66 -19.56 -28.53
CA ASP A 366 58.04 -20.44 -29.53
C ASP A 366 56.62 -20.88 -29.23
N GLU A 367 56.04 -20.44 -28.12
CA GLU A 367 54.69 -20.86 -27.73
C GLU A 367 53.62 -20.15 -28.54
N PRO A 368 52.77 -20.83 -29.34
CA PRO A 368 51.85 -20.19 -30.25
C PRO A 368 50.71 -19.43 -29.50
N ILE A 369 50.56 -18.14 -29.76
CA ILE A 369 49.42 -17.37 -29.33
C ILE A 369 48.30 -17.59 -30.36
N PRO A 370 47.09 -18.11 -29.94
CA PRO A 370 45.98 -18.34 -30.88
C PRO A 370 45.46 -17.04 -31.46
N ASP A 371 44.97 -17.11 -32.71
CA ASP A 371 44.34 -15.96 -33.37
C ASP A 371 43.06 -15.52 -32.64
N SER A 372 42.91 -14.23 -32.49
CA SER A 372 41.67 -13.68 -31.94
C SER A 372 40.58 -13.69 -33.00
N ARG A 373 39.42 -14.28 -32.64
CA ARG A 373 38.20 -14.15 -33.45
C ARG A 373 37.42 -12.88 -33.14
N GLN A 374 37.88 -12.09 -32.15
CA GLN A 374 37.20 -10.85 -31.72
C GLN A 374 37.73 -9.68 -32.58
N GLN A 375 36.80 -8.85 -33.05
CA GLN A 375 37.12 -7.66 -33.84
C GLN A 375 37.18 -6.37 -33.01
N ASP A 376 37.23 -6.51 -31.69
CA ASP A 376 37.34 -5.40 -30.74
C ASP A 376 38.82 -5.05 -30.42
N GLU A 377 39.01 -4.07 -29.54
CA GLU A 377 40.33 -3.59 -29.11
C GLU A 377 41.17 -4.68 -28.48
N VAL A 378 40.53 -5.63 -27.78
CA VAL A 378 41.20 -6.77 -27.14
C VAL A 378 41.69 -7.76 -28.19
N GLY A 379 40.88 -8.01 -29.20
CA GLY A 379 41.27 -8.88 -30.32
C GLY A 379 42.42 -8.29 -31.13
N ARG A 380 42.37 -6.98 -31.40
CA ARG A 380 43.50 -6.26 -32.05
C ARG A 380 44.78 -6.33 -31.22
N LEU A 381 44.67 -6.10 -29.92
CA LEU A 381 45.80 -6.23 -29.00
C LEU A 381 46.42 -7.65 -29.05
N GLN A 382 45.60 -8.69 -29.05
CA GLN A 382 46.02 -10.07 -29.13
C GLN A 382 46.81 -10.35 -30.43
N ASN A 383 46.29 -9.89 -31.56
CA ASN A 383 46.96 -10.07 -32.85
C ASN A 383 48.28 -9.28 -32.94
N HIS A 384 48.31 -8.05 -32.43
CA HIS A 384 49.55 -7.27 -32.37
C HIS A 384 50.59 -7.92 -31.46
N PHE A 385 50.16 -8.46 -30.34
CA PHE A 385 51.05 -9.15 -29.42
C PHE A 385 51.62 -10.45 -30.03
N LYS A 386 50.80 -11.21 -30.78
CA LYS A 386 51.23 -12.38 -31.54
C LYS A 386 52.30 -12.00 -32.58
N ASN A 387 52.07 -10.94 -33.35
CA ASN A 387 53.02 -10.45 -34.35
C ASN A 387 54.35 -10.04 -33.70
N MET A 388 54.28 -9.39 -32.55
CA MET A 388 55.46 -9.01 -31.77
C MET A 388 56.24 -10.27 -31.29
N GLN A 389 55.55 -11.26 -30.77
CA GLN A 389 56.17 -12.54 -30.34
C GLN A 389 56.87 -13.22 -31.48
N GLN A 390 56.21 -13.33 -32.65
CA GLN A 390 56.80 -13.95 -33.84
C GLN A 390 58.03 -13.21 -34.33
N SER A 391 58.00 -11.89 -34.31
CA SER A 391 59.15 -11.06 -34.68
C SER A 391 60.33 -11.26 -33.71
N LEU A 392 60.03 -11.35 -32.41
CA LEU A 392 61.04 -11.62 -31.39
C LEU A 392 61.62 -13.02 -31.54
N ALA A 393 60.79 -14.05 -31.79
CA ALA A 393 61.25 -15.40 -31.99
C ALA A 393 62.19 -15.51 -33.18
N VAL A 394 61.89 -14.86 -34.31
CA VAL A 394 62.73 -14.79 -35.50
C VAL A 394 64.06 -14.09 -35.18
N GLN A 395 63.99 -12.90 -34.53
CA GLN A 395 65.21 -12.16 -34.19
C GLN A 395 66.13 -12.92 -33.23
N VAL A 396 65.51 -13.55 -32.20
CA VAL A 396 66.30 -14.36 -31.26
C VAL A 396 66.90 -15.61 -31.96
N GLY A 397 66.11 -16.24 -32.85
CA GLY A 397 66.59 -17.36 -33.67
C GLY A 397 67.76 -17.00 -34.62
N GLU A 398 67.62 -15.81 -35.26
CA GLU A 398 68.72 -15.26 -36.10
C GLU A 398 69.96 -14.89 -35.22
N LEU A 399 69.66 -14.27 -34.03
CA LEU A 399 70.79 -13.96 -33.11
C LEU A 399 71.50 -15.21 -32.61
N GLN A 400 70.74 -16.27 -32.25
CA GLN A 400 71.33 -17.55 -31.83
C GLN A 400 72.10 -18.19 -32.96
N ARG A 401 71.61 -18.13 -34.19
CA ARG A 401 72.27 -18.60 -35.36
C ARG A 401 73.56 -17.83 -35.65
N SER A 402 73.44 -16.48 -35.61
CA SER A 402 74.60 -15.61 -35.77
C SER A 402 75.61 -15.81 -34.66
N THR A 403 75.15 -16.04 -33.40
CA THR A 403 76.06 -16.35 -32.28
C THR A 403 76.73 -17.72 -32.44
N ALA A 404 76.01 -18.71 -32.95
CA ALA A 404 76.58 -20.03 -33.25
C ALA A 404 77.62 -19.95 -34.41
N GLU A 405 77.32 -19.20 -35.46
CA GLU A 405 78.21 -18.91 -36.57
C GLU A 405 79.43 -18.10 -36.11
N LEU A 406 79.23 -17.16 -35.22
CA LEU A 406 80.31 -16.36 -34.62
C LEU A 406 81.19 -17.18 -33.65
N ASN A 407 80.58 -18.11 -32.90
CA ASN A 407 81.32 -19.06 -32.04
C ASN A 407 82.13 -20.08 -32.87
N GLU A 408 81.61 -20.49 -34.03
CA GLU A 408 82.33 -21.38 -34.96
C GLU A 408 83.52 -20.68 -35.69
N GLN A 409 83.35 -19.36 -35.92
CA GLN A 409 84.43 -18.48 -36.39
C GLN A 409 85.31 -17.92 -35.28
N GLY A 410 84.87 -18.12 -34.04
CA GLY A 410 85.34 -17.38 -32.84
C GLY A 410 86.56 -17.89 -32.11
N GLU A 411 87.28 -18.77 -32.57
CA GLU A 411 88.71 -18.90 -32.17
C GLU A 411 89.53 -17.70 -32.70
N ILE A 412 88.89 -16.91 -33.58
CA ILE A 412 89.43 -15.62 -33.92
C ILE A 412 88.80 -14.60 -33.03
N LEU A 413 89.01 -14.73 -31.75
CA LEU A 413 89.35 -13.75 -30.85
C LEU A 413 88.31 -12.83 -30.22
N HIS A 414 88.54 -12.54 -29.10
CA HIS A 414 88.28 -11.38 -28.19
C HIS A 414 87.31 -10.25 -28.67
N ALA A 415 87.23 -9.97 -29.96
CA ALA A 415 86.32 -9.02 -30.55
C ALA A 415 84.84 -9.52 -30.53
N ALA A 416 84.58 -10.81 -30.67
CA ALA A 416 83.28 -11.40 -30.60
C ALA A 416 82.70 -11.43 -29.17
N TYR A 417 83.55 -11.50 -28.16
CA TYR A 417 83.10 -11.45 -26.75
C TYR A 417 82.60 -10.09 -26.35
N GLU A 418 83.22 -8.97 -26.77
CA GLU A 418 82.75 -7.61 -26.49
C GLU A 418 81.45 -7.27 -27.28
N GLN A 419 81.28 -7.85 -28.48
CA GLN A 419 80.07 -7.71 -29.28
C GLN A 419 78.90 -8.46 -28.67
N ALA A 420 79.14 -9.68 -28.13
CA ALA A 420 78.12 -10.48 -27.45
C ALA A 420 77.67 -9.80 -26.15
N LYS A 421 78.58 -9.16 -25.43
CA LYS A 421 78.30 -8.45 -24.20
C LYS A 421 77.51 -7.18 -24.47
N GLU A 422 77.76 -6.47 -25.56
CA GLU A 422 76.94 -5.28 -25.96
C GLU A 422 75.56 -5.68 -26.42
N ALA A 423 75.39 -6.83 -27.13
CA ALA A 423 74.10 -7.36 -27.49
C ALA A 423 73.23 -7.76 -26.28
N ASP A 424 73.86 -8.31 -25.23
CA ASP A 424 73.19 -8.68 -24.00
C ASP A 424 72.72 -7.44 -23.19
N ARG A 425 73.51 -6.33 -23.26
CA ARG A 425 73.20 -5.02 -22.67
C ARG A 425 72.03 -4.36 -23.33
N VAL A 426 71.95 -4.41 -24.66
CA VAL A 426 70.81 -3.88 -25.44
C VAL A 426 69.55 -4.68 -25.13
N LYS A 427 69.63 -6.01 -25.02
CA LYS A 427 68.51 -6.89 -24.67
C LYS A 427 67.95 -6.58 -23.28
N THR A 428 68.86 -6.41 -22.29
CA THR A 428 68.45 -6.10 -20.90
C THR A 428 67.86 -4.70 -20.75
N ALA A 429 68.44 -3.68 -21.43
CA ALA A 429 67.90 -2.34 -21.49
C ALA A 429 66.53 -2.28 -22.16
N PHE A 430 66.37 -3.05 -23.24
CA PHE A 430 65.08 -3.15 -23.93
C PHE A 430 63.98 -3.76 -23.03
N LEU A 431 64.29 -4.89 -22.38
CA LEU A 431 63.36 -5.56 -21.48
C LEU A 431 63.00 -4.69 -20.27
N HIS A 432 63.98 -4.01 -19.71
CA HIS A 432 63.76 -3.08 -18.58
C HIS A 432 62.88 -1.88 -18.97
N ASN A 433 63.13 -1.32 -20.15
CA ASN A 433 62.33 -0.21 -20.67
C ASN A 433 60.88 -0.64 -21.02
N MET A 434 60.72 -1.83 -21.64
CA MET A 434 59.41 -2.40 -21.94
C MET A 434 58.59 -2.67 -20.67
N THR A 435 59.23 -3.24 -19.63
CA THR A 435 58.56 -3.52 -18.37
C THR A 435 58.12 -2.25 -17.67
N ASN A 436 58.95 -1.19 -17.64
CA ASN A 436 58.66 0.09 -17.01
C ASN A 436 57.59 0.89 -17.75
N GLN A 437 57.52 0.79 -19.06
CA GLN A 437 56.51 1.53 -19.86
C GLN A 437 55.15 0.82 -19.94
N MET A 438 55.11 -0.50 -19.82
CA MET A 438 53.85 -1.26 -19.75
C MET A 438 53.17 -1.18 -18.37
N THR A 439 53.97 -1.01 -17.30
CA THR A 439 53.44 -0.96 -15.93
C THR A 439 52.61 0.31 -15.66
N LYS A 440 52.98 1.45 -16.28
CA LYS A 440 52.25 2.71 -16.07
C LYS A 440 50.80 2.73 -16.65
N PRO A 441 50.59 2.35 -17.93
CA PRO A 441 49.23 2.31 -18.48
C PRO A 441 48.37 1.20 -17.89
N MET A 442 48.96 0.04 -17.51
CA MET A 442 48.21 -0.99 -16.79
C MET A 442 47.75 -0.55 -15.39
N ALA A 443 48.60 0.22 -14.69
CA ALA A 443 48.20 0.81 -13.40
C ALA A 443 47.10 1.87 -13.57
N ALA A 444 47.11 2.65 -14.66
CA ALA A 444 46.08 3.59 -15.00
C ALA A 444 44.76 2.91 -15.34
N ILE A 445 44.76 1.86 -16.15
CA ILE A 445 43.58 1.04 -16.45
C ILE A 445 43.01 0.41 -15.17
N SER A 446 43.86 -0.06 -14.27
CA SER A 446 43.44 -0.61 -12.97
C SER A 446 42.80 0.45 -12.06
N ALA A 447 43.34 1.66 -12.07
CA ALA A 447 42.79 2.79 -11.30
C ALA A 447 41.46 3.30 -11.88
N ASP A 448 41.25 3.24 -13.17
CA ASP A 448 40.04 3.69 -13.84
C ASP A 448 38.94 2.63 -13.76
N VAL A 449 39.27 1.37 -13.71
CA VAL A 449 38.37 0.28 -13.31
C VAL A 449 37.85 0.47 -11.88
N GLU A 450 38.69 1.01 -11.00
CA GLU A 450 38.27 1.33 -9.61
C GLU A 450 37.33 2.55 -9.54
N LYS A 451 37.42 3.48 -10.49
CA LYS A 451 36.54 4.66 -10.61
C LYS A 451 35.18 4.36 -11.26
N LEU A 452 35.00 3.20 -11.90
CA LEU A 452 33.71 2.72 -12.42
C LEU A 452 32.61 2.60 -11.35
N THR A 453 32.97 2.70 -10.09
CA THR A 453 32.03 2.66 -8.96
C THR A 453 31.45 4.01 -8.55
N ALA A 454 31.88 5.13 -9.16
CA ALA A 454 31.59 6.47 -8.61
C ALA A 454 31.05 7.53 -9.61
N GLY A 455 30.86 7.23 -10.91
CA GLY A 455 30.47 8.26 -11.87
C GLY A 455 29.73 7.77 -13.12
N PRO A 456 29.27 8.63 -14.01
CA PRO A 456 28.56 8.24 -15.22
C PRO A 456 29.44 7.41 -16.15
N LEU A 457 28.89 6.29 -16.58
CA LEU A 457 29.55 5.21 -17.31
C LEU A 457 30.37 5.66 -18.55
N THR A 458 29.91 6.71 -19.22
CA THR A 458 30.52 7.21 -20.50
C THR A 458 31.93 7.78 -20.30
N ALA A 459 32.18 8.52 -19.23
CA ALA A 459 33.47 9.18 -19.05
C ALA A 459 34.60 8.18 -18.70
N VAL A 460 34.26 7.08 -18.03
CA VAL A 460 35.25 6.07 -17.60
C VAL A 460 35.56 5.11 -18.74
N VAL A 461 34.57 4.84 -19.62
CA VAL A 461 34.77 4.05 -20.84
C VAL A 461 35.67 4.80 -21.82
N ASP A 462 35.46 6.11 -21.98
CA ASP A 462 36.29 6.97 -22.82
C ASP A 462 37.74 7.02 -22.31
N ASP A 463 37.94 7.07 -20.99
CA ASP A 463 39.29 7.11 -20.40
C ASP A 463 40.02 5.78 -20.53
N ILE A 464 39.35 4.64 -20.35
CA ILE A 464 39.90 3.29 -20.62
C ILE A 464 40.27 3.13 -22.11
N GLN A 465 39.44 3.68 -23.01
CA GLN A 465 39.73 3.67 -24.45
C GLN A 465 40.95 4.52 -24.76
N GLN A 466 41.08 5.71 -24.17
CA GLN A 466 42.22 6.60 -24.30
C GLN A 466 43.53 5.97 -23.76
N GLN A 467 43.46 5.25 -22.63
CA GLN A 467 44.62 4.53 -22.08
C GLN A 467 45.03 3.32 -22.93
N GLY A 468 44.04 2.65 -23.56
CA GLY A 468 44.28 1.60 -24.55
C GLY A 468 44.99 2.13 -25.79
N GLU A 469 44.58 3.29 -26.29
CA GLU A 469 45.25 3.98 -27.42
C GLU A 469 46.69 4.42 -27.03
N ALA A 470 46.89 4.92 -25.81
CA ALA A 470 48.21 5.27 -25.31
C ALA A 470 49.17 4.08 -25.22
N ILE A 471 48.66 2.88 -24.89
CA ILE A 471 49.46 1.63 -24.93
C ILE A 471 49.86 1.29 -26.35
N THR A 472 48.94 1.44 -27.30
CA THR A 472 49.20 1.17 -28.72
C THR A 472 50.24 2.15 -29.29
N GLU A 473 50.12 3.46 -28.95
CA GLU A 473 51.08 4.47 -29.34
C GLU A 473 52.49 4.29 -28.73
N LEU A 474 52.54 3.83 -27.47
CA LEU A 474 53.81 3.46 -26.81
C LEU A 474 54.45 2.21 -27.47
N LEU A 475 53.66 1.26 -27.91
CA LEU A 475 54.17 0.06 -28.67
C LEU A 475 54.68 0.46 -30.04
N ASP A 476 53.97 1.33 -30.75
CA ASP A 476 54.37 1.85 -32.05
C ASP A 476 55.65 2.73 -31.95
N ASN A 477 55.74 3.57 -30.97
CA ASN A 477 56.93 4.38 -30.70
C ASN A 477 58.13 3.52 -30.32
N LEU A 478 57.92 2.41 -29.57
CA LEU A 478 58.98 1.45 -29.23
C LEU A 478 59.45 0.65 -30.46
N LEU A 479 58.52 0.35 -31.39
CA LEU A 479 58.86 -0.23 -32.67
C LEU A 479 59.66 0.68 -33.58
N GLU A 480 59.35 1.99 -33.62
CA GLU A 480 60.08 3.02 -34.36
C GLU A 480 61.49 3.25 -33.77
N ASP A 481 61.59 3.36 -32.42
CA ASP A 481 62.90 3.49 -31.75
C ASP A 481 63.76 2.23 -31.94
N SER A 482 63.16 1.04 -31.95
CA SER A 482 63.82 -0.22 -32.26
C SER A 482 64.33 -0.26 -33.72
N GLN A 483 63.60 0.31 -34.66
CA GLN A 483 63.99 0.41 -36.06
C GLN A 483 65.04 1.49 -36.32
N SER A 484 64.94 2.63 -35.62
CA SER A 484 65.95 3.70 -35.75
C SER A 484 67.30 3.39 -35.11
N SER A 485 67.31 2.54 -34.05
CA SER A 485 68.49 2.03 -33.41
C SER A 485 69.24 0.98 -34.26
N ASN A 486 68.51 0.35 -35.22
CA ASN A 486 69.10 -0.68 -36.10
C ASN A 486 69.69 -0.12 -37.42
N SER A 487 69.60 1.21 -37.64
CA SER A 487 70.15 1.89 -38.85
C SER A 487 71.38 2.73 -38.56
N LYS A 488 72.01 2.58 -37.45
CA LYS A 488 73.35 3.07 -37.11
C LYS A 488 74.23 1.88 -36.75
#